data_5872a73c0cf568b7136595d7cda59b1e
#
_entry.id   5872a73c0cf568b7136595d7cda59b1e
#
_cell.length_a   1.000
_cell.length_b   1.000
_cell.length_c   1.000
_cell.angle_alpha   90.00
_cell.angle_beta   90.00
_cell.angle_gamma   90.00
#
_symmetry.space_group_name_H-M   'P 1'
#
loop_
_entity.id
_entity.type
_entity.pdbx_description
1 polymer ?
#
loop_
_entity_poly.entity_id
_entity_poly.type
_entity_poly.pdbx_seq_one_letter_code
_entity_poly.pdbx_strand_id
1 'polypeptide(L)'
;MSIILGINARHAGASAAILVDGKPVLAVAEERLNRVKNYADFPTMAIERCLKDVGVSWEEVDGVAIGRDANANRSQKMKFALSNPSNLLNLLKIKSGRSSHNNLKDLISKNCEVDPVKLKFKQYNVEHHLAHTASSYFASDKDYAAGLTVDGSGDFVSSMMSECQGDEIKPINRVYVPDSLGSFYTMICSFIGYDSYGDEGKVMGLAPLGTDKYHDLVKDMVVMTNDGFKLNPDWFAPFGSNQGISINNNGQMQIERHYSNKMIETFGQPRKRDEEISQRDKDLAYSLQHRFEIVYLEMLNKLHNKVPRDHLALAGGCALNSVANGMAYDQTPFKSMTIQPASGDDGLALGSALYVARSILGDGDRWVMENSYLGTEYSEQEMEKALRDRGVKYEKLNRPNLIKKTADHIASAKVVGWFQGKMEWGPRALGNRSILAHPGHPDMKSILNARIKHRENF
;
A
#
# COMPACT_ATOMS: atom_id res chain seq x y z
N MET A 1 -10.03 -13.64 25.90
CA MET A 1 -8.98 -13.21 24.97
C MET A 1 -9.51 -13.49 23.58
N SER A 2 -9.73 -12.43 22.80
CA SER A 2 -10.19 -12.52 21.41
C SER A 2 -8.98 -12.39 20.49
N ILE A 3 -8.83 -13.30 19.52
CA ILE A 3 -7.70 -13.32 18.60
C ILE A 3 -8.20 -13.20 17.17
N ILE A 4 -7.90 -12.07 16.53
CA ILE A 4 -8.25 -11.79 15.14
C ILE A 4 -6.98 -11.70 14.29
N LEU A 5 -6.88 -12.55 13.30
CA LEU A 5 -5.82 -12.51 12.29
C LEU A 5 -6.33 -11.82 11.04
N GLY A 6 -5.73 -10.70 10.67
CA GLY A 6 -5.97 -10.04 9.40
C GLY A 6 -4.94 -10.46 8.36
N ILE A 7 -5.37 -10.66 7.14
CA ILE A 7 -4.49 -11.02 6.02
C ILE A 7 -4.79 -10.20 4.76
N ASN A 8 -3.76 -9.89 4.01
CA ASN A 8 -3.84 -9.47 2.61
C ASN A 8 -3.11 -10.49 1.75
N ALA A 9 -3.81 -11.13 0.83
CA ALA A 9 -3.30 -12.25 0.04
C ALA A 9 -3.73 -12.17 -1.42
N ARG A 10 -2.86 -12.60 -2.34
CA ARG A 10 -3.07 -12.62 -3.80
C ARG A 10 -3.46 -11.24 -4.33
N HIS A 11 -2.85 -10.25 -3.75
CA HIS A 11 -2.95 -8.83 -4.06
C HIS A 11 -1.62 -8.14 -3.73
N ALA A 12 -1.42 -6.91 -4.20
CA ALA A 12 -0.22 -6.15 -3.84
C ALA A 12 -0.01 -6.12 -2.32
N GLY A 13 1.23 -6.15 -1.88
CA GLY A 13 1.56 -6.01 -0.46
C GLY A 13 1.03 -7.14 0.43
N ALA A 14 1.23 -8.41 0.04
CA ALA A 14 0.87 -9.56 0.87
C ALA A 14 1.40 -9.39 2.30
N SER A 15 0.54 -9.54 3.30
CA SER A 15 0.83 -9.17 4.69
C SER A 15 -0.08 -9.89 5.67
N ALA A 16 0.33 -9.90 6.94
CA ALA A 16 -0.51 -10.36 8.05
C ALA A 16 -0.41 -9.41 9.23
N ALA A 17 -1.48 -9.32 10.01
CA ALA A 17 -1.56 -8.59 11.26
C ALA A 17 -2.39 -9.40 12.27
N ILE A 18 -1.98 -9.42 13.52
CA ILE A 18 -2.70 -10.11 14.58
C ILE A 18 -3.10 -9.15 15.69
N LEU A 19 -4.37 -9.22 16.07
CA LEU A 19 -4.95 -8.46 17.16
C LEU A 19 -5.29 -9.41 18.32
N VAL A 20 -5.01 -8.95 19.54
CA VAL A 20 -5.44 -9.59 20.78
C VAL A 20 -6.32 -8.60 21.54
N ASP A 21 -7.55 -9.00 21.88
CA ASP A 21 -8.54 -8.16 22.54
C ASP A 21 -8.67 -6.77 21.87
N GLY A 22 -8.80 -6.78 20.52
CA GLY A 22 -8.96 -5.59 19.68
C GLY A 22 -7.70 -4.74 19.47
N LYS A 23 -6.55 -5.09 20.07
CA LYS A 23 -5.29 -4.32 19.97
C LYS A 23 -4.27 -5.02 19.07
N PRO A 24 -3.68 -4.33 18.08
CA PRO A 24 -2.62 -4.88 17.25
C PRO A 24 -1.37 -5.22 18.09
N VAL A 25 -0.90 -6.45 17.97
CA VAL A 25 0.34 -6.93 18.61
C VAL A 25 1.48 -6.98 17.62
N LEU A 26 1.20 -7.46 16.40
CA LEU A 26 2.16 -7.57 15.31
C LEU A 26 1.47 -7.31 13.97
N ALA A 27 2.18 -6.62 13.06
CA ALA A 27 1.82 -6.48 11.67
C ALA A 27 3.08 -6.50 10.80
N VAL A 28 3.11 -7.36 9.76
CA VAL A 28 4.29 -7.54 8.93
C VAL A 28 3.92 -7.89 7.49
N ALA A 29 4.61 -7.25 6.54
CA ALA A 29 4.52 -7.61 5.13
C ALA A 29 5.41 -8.83 4.84
N GLU A 30 4.92 -9.74 4.00
CA GLU A 30 5.61 -10.98 3.62
C GLU A 30 6.99 -10.72 3.01
N GLU A 31 7.13 -9.64 2.21
CA GLU A 31 8.41 -9.24 1.60
C GLU A 31 9.54 -8.98 2.60
N ARG A 32 9.21 -8.67 3.85
CA ARG A 32 10.19 -8.46 4.93
C ARG A 32 10.84 -9.75 5.37
N LEU A 33 10.14 -10.86 5.20
CA LEU A 33 10.55 -12.19 5.63
C LEU A 33 11.12 -13.01 4.47
N ASN A 34 10.41 -13.12 3.35
CA ASN A 34 10.83 -13.89 2.19
C ASN A 34 11.85 -13.15 1.29
N ARG A 35 12.07 -11.84 1.48
CA ARG A 35 12.99 -10.98 0.72
C ARG A 35 12.63 -10.79 -0.75
N VAL A 36 11.40 -11.08 -1.14
CA VAL A 36 10.86 -10.84 -2.48
C VAL A 36 10.07 -9.54 -2.46
N LYS A 37 10.65 -8.49 -3.04
CA LYS A 37 10.05 -7.14 -3.04
C LYS A 37 8.71 -7.14 -3.79
N ASN A 38 7.73 -6.42 -3.25
CA ASN A 38 6.36 -6.32 -3.79
C ASN A 38 5.69 -7.70 -3.96
N TYR A 39 5.94 -8.60 -3.00
CA TYR A 39 5.32 -9.91 -2.97
C TYR A 39 3.80 -9.81 -2.86
N ALA A 40 3.11 -10.57 -3.68
CA ALA A 40 1.66 -10.44 -3.85
C ALA A 40 0.90 -11.78 -3.77
N ASP A 41 1.58 -12.90 -3.49
CA ASP A 41 0.92 -14.19 -3.31
C ASP A 41 0.47 -14.38 -1.86
N PHE A 42 0.47 -15.59 -1.32
CA PHE A 42 -0.04 -15.87 0.02
C PHE A 42 1.00 -15.55 1.11
N PRO A 43 0.65 -14.82 2.20
CA PRO A 43 1.61 -14.35 3.20
C PRO A 43 1.91 -15.40 4.27
N THR A 44 2.46 -16.54 3.89
CA THR A 44 2.70 -17.70 4.77
C THR A 44 3.61 -17.38 5.94
N MET A 45 4.78 -16.79 5.65
CA MET A 45 5.77 -16.47 6.70
C MET A 45 5.27 -15.38 7.65
N ALA A 46 4.50 -14.40 7.11
CA ALA A 46 3.92 -13.34 7.93
C ALA A 46 2.86 -13.89 8.89
N ILE A 47 2.01 -14.81 8.42
CA ILE A 47 1.01 -15.50 9.26
C ILE A 47 1.70 -16.32 10.36
N GLU A 48 2.66 -17.17 10.00
CA GLU A 48 3.40 -18.00 10.95
C GLU A 48 4.11 -17.14 12.00
N ARG A 49 4.67 -16.01 11.57
CA ARG A 49 5.32 -15.07 12.48
C ARG A 49 4.32 -14.41 13.44
N CYS A 50 3.13 -14.03 12.97
CA CYS A 50 2.07 -13.49 13.82
C CYS A 50 1.67 -14.48 14.92
N LEU A 51 1.41 -15.74 14.58
CA LEU A 51 1.04 -16.76 15.53
C LEU A 51 2.17 -17.05 16.53
N LYS A 52 3.40 -17.20 16.02
CA LYS A 52 4.59 -17.47 16.84
C LYS A 52 4.87 -16.38 17.87
N ASP A 53 4.86 -15.10 17.45
CA ASP A 53 5.22 -13.98 18.32
C ASP A 53 4.17 -13.70 19.40
N VAL A 54 2.90 -14.03 19.14
CA VAL A 54 1.82 -13.99 20.14
C VAL A 54 1.82 -15.26 21.00
N GLY A 55 2.41 -16.36 20.51
CA GLY A 55 2.46 -17.64 21.20
C GLY A 55 1.14 -18.41 21.17
N VAL A 56 0.36 -18.27 20.07
CA VAL A 56 -0.94 -18.92 19.90
C VAL A 56 -0.92 -19.93 18.76
N SER A 57 -1.76 -20.95 18.89
CA SER A 57 -2.02 -21.97 17.86
C SER A 57 -3.22 -21.58 16.98
N TRP A 58 -3.43 -22.29 15.87
CA TRP A 58 -4.57 -22.08 15.01
C TRP A 58 -5.92 -22.36 15.69
N GLU A 59 -5.95 -23.25 16.66
CA GLU A 59 -7.15 -23.59 17.43
C GLU A 59 -7.63 -22.44 18.31
N GLU A 60 -6.77 -21.49 18.63
CA GLU A 60 -7.05 -20.33 19.48
C GLU A 60 -7.42 -19.08 18.68
N VAL A 61 -7.29 -19.11 17.34
CA VAL A 61 -7.71 -18.01 16.48
C VAL A 61 -9.23 -18.00 16.34
N ASP A 62 -9.88 -16.93 16.82
CA ASP A 62 -11.34 -16.78 16.76
C ASP A 62 -11.83 -16.33 15.38
N GLY A 63 -11.08 -15.43 14.74
CA GLY A 63 -11.46 -14.88 13.44
C GLY A 63 -10.29 -14.65 12.52
N VAL A 64 -10.53 -14.86 11.21
CA VAL A 64 -9.61 -14.44 10.15
C VAL A 64 -10.34 -13.46 9.24
N ALA A 65 -9.77 -12.25 9.14
CA ALA A 65 -10.27 -11.16 8.31
C ALA A 65 -9.41 -11.01 7.05
N ILE A 66 -10.06 -10.82 5.90
CA ILE A 66 -9.38 -10.50 4.64
C ILE A 66 -9.95 -9.21 4.06
N GLY A 67 -9.06 -8.26 3.65
CA GLY A 67 -9.42 -6.98 3.06
C GLY A 67 -9.95 -7.11 1.63
N ARG A 68 -10.88 -8.02 1.41
CA ARG A 68 -11.49 -8.29 0.11
C ARG A 68 -12.86 -8.99 0.27
N ASP A 69 -13.88 -8.45 -0.43
CA ASP A 69 -15.18 -9.08 -0.54
C ASP A 69 -15.61 -9.20 -2.02
N ALA A 70 -15.55 -10.41 -2.56
CA ALA A 70 -15.98 -10.70 -3.92
C ALA A 70 -17.46 -10.35 -4.18
N ASN A 71 -18.27 -10.29 -3.11
CA ASN A 71 -19.70 -9.98 -3.16
C ASN A 71 -20.00 -8.46 -3.10
N ALA A 72 -19.01 -7.65 -2.71
CA ALA A 72 -19.19 -6.21 -2.67
C ALA A 72 -19.47 -5.62 -4.08
N ASN A 73 -20.25 -4.56 -4.12
CA ASN A 73 -20.53 -3.76 -5.34
C ASN A 73 -21.12 -4.57 -6.53
N ARG A 74 -21.87 -5.64 -6.27
CA ARG A 74 -22.44 -6.56 -7.32
C ARG A 74 -23.31 -5.80 -8.34
N SER A 75 -24.13 -4.87 -7.89
CA SER A 75 -25.00 -4.07 -8.78
C SER A 75 -24.20 -3.24 -9.78
N GLN A 76 -23.11 -2.64 -9.34
CA GLN A 76 -22.22 -1.84 -10.20
C GLN A 76 -21.41 -2.72 -11.15
N LYS A 77 -20.92 -3.87 -10.69
CA LYS A 77 -20.27 -4.90 -11.52
C LYS A 77 -21.22 -5.35 -12.64
N MET A 78 -22.49 -5.57 -12.31
CA MET A 78 -23.52 -6.02 -13.26
C MET A 78 -23.88 -4.91 -14.28
N LYS A 79 -24.06 -3.65 -13.81
CA LYS A 79 -24.30 -2.52 -14.70
C LYS A 79 -23.15 -2.33 -15.70
N PHE A 80 -21.90 -2.39 -15.22
CA PHE A 80 -20.71 -2.29 -16.07
C PHE A 80 -20.64 -3.41 -17.11
N ALA A 81 -20.92 -4.65 -16.72
CA ALA A 81 -20.95 -5.81 -17.61
C ALA A 81 -22.00 -5.65 -18.74
N LEU A 82 -23.20 -5.16 -18.40
CA LEU A 82 -24.28 -4.93 -19.35
C LEU A 82 -23.94 -3.77 -20.31
N SER A 83 -23.31 -2.72 -19.83
CA SER A 83 -22.91 -1.57 -20.66
C SER A 83 -21.69 -1.86 -21.53
N ASN A 84 -20.95 -2.94 -21.28
CA ASN A 84 -19.72 -3.29 -22.00
C ASN A 84 -19.70 -4.78 -22.37
N PRO A 85 -20.55 -5.24 -23.30
CA PRO A 85 -20.69 -6.66 -23.63
C PRO A 85 -19.39 -7.31 -24.12
N SER A 86 -18.53 -6.56 -24.81
CA SER A 86 -17.21 -7.02 -25.27
C SER A 86 -16.27 -7.41 -24.10
N ASN A 87 -16.48 -6.84 -22.94
CA ASN A 87 -15.68 -7.11 -21.73
C ASN A 87 -16.28 -8.23 -20.86
N LEU A 88 -17.46 -8.76 -21.21
CA LEU A 88 -18.13 -9.80 -20.41
C LEU A 88 -17.30 -11.07 -20.28
N LEU A 89 -16.65 -11.51 -21.36
CA LEU A 89 -15.75 -12.69 -21.35
C LEU A 89 -14.53 -12.46 -20.46
N ASN A 90 -13.99 -11.23 -20.45
CA ASN A 90 -12.86 -10.86 -19.60
C ASN A 90 -13.27 -10.81 -18.13
N LEU A 91 -14.46 -10.28 -17.82
CA LEU A 91 -15.02 -10.30 -16.47
C LEU A 91 -15.28 -11.73 -15.95
N LEU A 92 -15.71 -12.65 -16.83
CA LEU A 92 -15.88 -14.07 -16.49
C LEU A 92 -14.53 -14.75 -16.23
N LYS A 93 -13.48 -14.46 -17.01
CA LYS A 93 -12.12 -14.96 -16.76
C LYS A 93 -11.56 -14.45 -15.43
N ILE A 94 -11.77 -13.17 -15.13
CA ILE A 94 -11.39 -12.58 -13.84
C ILE A 94 -12.14 -13.27 -12.69
N LYS A 95 -13.40 -13.66 -12.88
CA LYS A 95 -14.21 -14.39 -11.89
C LYS A 95 -13.70 -15.81 -11.65
N SER A 96 -13.27 -16.54 -12.68
CA SER A 96 -12.76 -17.91 -12.54
C SER A 96 -11.42 -17.97 -11.79
N GLY A 97 -10.51 -17.00 -12.00
CA GLY A 97 -9.25 -16.89 -11.24
C GLY A 97 -9.45 -16.44 -9.79
N ARG A 98 -10.59 -15.81 -9.48
CA ARG A 98 -10.92 -15.25 -8.14
C ARG A 98 -11.72 -16.18 -7.24
N SER A 99 -12.25 -17.28 -7.76
CA SER A 99 -13.10 -18.22 -6.97
C SER A 99 -12.36 -18.91 -5.80
N SER A 100 -11.01 -18.94 -5.86
CA SER A 100 -10.19 -19.59 -4.84
C SER A 100 -10.12 -18.84 -3.49
N HIS A 101 -10.63 -17.59 -3.39
CA HIS A 101 -10.61 -16.81 -2.14
C HIS A 101 -11.83 -17.06 -1.25
N ASN A 102 -12.83 -17.77 -1.76
CA ASN A 102 -14.07 -17.99 -1.01
C ASN A 102 -13.91 -18.95 0.18
N ASN A 103 -12.82 -19.72 0.21
CA ASN A 103 -12.51 -20.60 1.33
C ASN A 103 -11.07 -20.34 1.84
N LEU A 104 -10.95 -19.44 2.82
CA LEU A 104 -9.66 -19.15 3.45
C LEU A 104 -9.09 -20.36 4.19
N LYS A 105 -9.93 -21.27 4.70
CA LYS A 105 -9.45 -22.48 5.38
C LYS A 105 -8.65 -23.37 4.45
N ASP A 106 -9.12 -23.56 3.21
CA ASP A 106 -8.40 -24.35 2.21
C ASP A 106 -7.07 -23.67 1.81
N LEU A 107 -7.09 -22.35 1.67
CA LEU A 107 -5.87 -21.59 1.35
C LEU A 107 -4.84 -21.66 2.47
N ILE A 108 -5.27 -21.47 3.72
CA ILE A 108 -4.42 -21.55 4.90
C ILE A 108 -3.89 -22.98 5.06
N SER A 109 -4.78 -23.99 4.99
CA SER A 109 -4.39 -25.39 5.08
C SER A 109 -3.29 -25.75 4.08
N LYS A 110 -3.47 -25.32 2.82
CA LYS A 110 -2.53 -25.61 1.74
C LYS A 110 -1.19 -24.88 1.90
N ASN A 111 -1.20 -23.59 2.23
CA ASN A 111 0.01 -22.75 2.21
C ASN A 111 0.78 -22.77 3.53
N CYS A 112 0.09 -22.97 4.67
CA CYS A 112 0.70 -23.08 6.00
C CYS A 112 0.82 -24.53 6.47
N GLU A 113 0.50 -25.53 5.62
CA GLU A 113 0.60 -26.97 5.92
C GLU A 113 -0.14 -27.38 7.22
N VAL A 114 -1.32 -26.79 7.45
CA VAL A 114 -2.14 -26.98 8.66
C VAL A 114 -3.30 -27.91 8.37
N ASP A 115 -3.56 -28.85 9.28
CA ASP A 115 -4.74 -29.73 9.23
C ASP A 115 -6.02 -28.86 9.27
N PRO A 116 -6.93 -28.97 8.26
CA PRO A 116 -8.18 -28.21 8.21
C PRO A 116 -9.04 -28.34 9.48
N VAL A 117 -8.95 -29.46 10.20
CA VAL A 117 -9.69 -29.70 11.46
C VAL A 117 -9.28 -28.72 12.56
N LYS A 118 -8.08 -28.21 12.52
CA LYS A 118 -7.56 -27.19 13.44
C LYS A 118 -8.05 -25.78 13.15
N LEU A 119 -8.55 -25.53 11.95
CA LEU A 119 -9.00 -24.22 11.49
C LEU A 119 -10.47 -23.96 11.89
N LYS A 120 -10.69 -23.59 13.17
CA LYS A 120 -12.04 -23.37 13.73
C LYS A 120 -12.54 -21.93 13.60
N PHE A 121 -11.70 -21.01 13.21
CA PHE A 121 -11.99 -19.58 13.11
C PHE A 121 -13.21 -19.25 12.25
N LYS A 122 -13.84 -18.12 12.53
CA LYS A 122 -14.83 -17.49 11.65
C LYS A 122 -14.13 -16.65 10.58
N GLN A 123 -14.49 -16.83 9.32
CA GLN A 123 -13.98 -16.01 8.21
C GLN A 123 -14.79 -14.72 8.08
N TYR A 124 -14.08 -13.58 7.89
CA TYR A 124 -14.66 -12.28 7.64
C TYR A 124 -14.08 -11.69 6.35
N ASN A 125 -14.97 -11.41 5.39
CA ASN A 125 -14.61 -10.71 4.17
C ASN A 125 -14.96 -9.24 4.35
N VAL A 126 -13.97 -8.36 4.37
CA VAL A 126 -14.14 -6.92 4.52
C VAL A 126 -13.95 -6.26 3.17
N GLU A 127 -14.88 -5.41 2.75
CA GLU A 127 -14.73 -4.67 1.50
C GLU A 127 -13.42 -3.86 1.52
N HIS A 128 -12.70 -3.87 0.40
CA HIS A 128 -11.34 -3.37 0.27
C HIS A 128 -11.16 -1.93 0.79
N HIS A 129 -12.03 -1.00 0.37
CA HIS A 129 -11.93 0.40 0.79
C HIS A 129 -12.40 0.63 2.23
N LEU A 130 -13.29 -0.22 2.76
CA LEU A 130 -13.60 -0.21 4.19
C LEU A 130 -12.38 -0.65 5.01
N ALA A 131 -11.65 -1.68 4.56
CA ALA A 131 -10.41 -2.09 5.23
C ALA A 131 -9.34 -0.98 5.17
N HIS A 132 -9.17 -0.30 4.04
CA HIS A 132 -8.30 0.87 3.96
C HIS A 132 -8.70 1.98 4.93
N THR A 133 -9.97 2.39 4.94
CA THR A 133 -10.45 3.43 5.87
C THR A 133 -10.24 3.02 7.32
N ALA A 134 -10.56 1.77 7.67
CA ALA A 134 -10.37 1.22 9.00
C ALA A 134 -8.91 1.24 9.44
N SER A 135 -7.97 0.96 8.53
CA SER A 135 -6.53 0.96 8.82
C SER A 135 -6.01 2.32 9.28
N SER A 136 -6.60 3.41 8.81
CA SER A 136 -6.24 4.79 9.18
C SER A 136 -7.12 5.32 10.31
N TYR A 137 -8.43 5.20 10.18
CA TYR A 137 -9.37 5.77 11.16
C TYR A 137 -9.27 5.11 12.53
N PHE A 138 -9.27 3.78 12.61
CA PHE A 138 -9.17 3.08 13.90
C PHE A 138 -7.77 3.10 14.52
N ALA A 139 -6.76 3.55 13.76
CA ALA A 139 -5.43 3.83 14.30
C ALA A 139 -5.28 5.24 14.88
N SER A 140 -6.31 6.10 14.77
CA SER A 140 -6.33 7.47 15.28
C SER A 140 -7.01 7.57 16.65
N ASP A 141 -6.76 8.68 17.35
CA ASP A 141 -7.42 9.06 18.61
C ASP A 141 -8.79 9.75 18.39
N LYS A 142 -9.28 9.82 17.15
CA LYS A 142 -10.46 10.62 16.79
C LYS A 142 -11.73 9.78 16.70
N ASP A 143 -12.78 10.23 17.42
CA ASP A 143 -14.10 9.62 17.34
C ASP A 143 -14.91 10.02 16.10
N TYR A 144 -14.48 11.11 15.43
CA TYR A 144 -15.12 11.63 14.22
C TYR A 144 -14.07 11.97 13.18
N ALA A 145 -14.24 11.49 11.96
CA ALA A 145 -13.37 11.82 10.83
C ALA A 145 -14.14 11.80 9.50
N ALA A 146 -13.62 12.54 8.54
CA ALA A 146 -13.90 12.32 7.14
C ALA A 146 -12.88 11.31 6.58
N GLY A 147 -13.31 10.26 5.91
CA GLY A 147 -12.44 9.24 5.33
C GLY A 147 -12.33 9.38 3.82
N LEU A 148 -11.10 9.40 3.28
CA LEU A 148 -10.83 9.28 1.86
C LEU A 148 -9.88 8.12 1.60
N THR A 149 -10.26 7.24 0.71
CA THR A 149 -9.35 6.23 0.16
C THR A 149 -9.21 6.45 -1.34
N VAL A 150 -7.97 6.44 -1.83
CA VAL A 150 -7.65 6.55 -3.26
C VAL A 150 -6.59 5.50 -3.59
N ASP A 151 -6.92 4.63 -4.53
CA ASP A 151 -6.09 3.46 -4.83
C ASP A 151 -6.08 3.11 -6.32
N GLY A 152 -5.36 2.05 -6.69
CA GLY A 152 -5.47 1.43 -8.00
C GLY A 152 -6.87 0.86 -8.21
N SER A 153 -7.22 -0.17 -7.50
CA SER A 153 -8.62 -0.65 -7.34
C SER A 153 -8.70 -1.87 -6.41
N GLY A 154 -9.80 -1.96 -5.66
CA GLY A 154 -10.19 -3.17 -4.93
C GLY A 154 -11.70 -3.32 -4.89
N ASP A 155 -12.21 -4.55 -5.00
CA ASP A 155 -13.64 -4.86 -5.00
C ASP A 155 -14.51 -4.02 -5.94
N PHE A 156 -13.92 -3.61 -7.10
CA PHE A 156 -14.54 -2.79 -8.15
C PHE A 156 -14.61 -1.28 -7.84
N VAL A 157 -13.96 -0.82 -6.80
CA VAL A 157 -13.86 0.59 -6.40
C VAL A 157 -12.41 1.03 -6.53
N SER A 158 -12.19 2.30 -6.87
CA SER A 158 -10.86 2.94 -6.94
C SER A 158 -10.71 4.08 -5.95
N SER A 159 -11.82 4.67 -5.50
CA SER A 159 -11.83 5.69 -4.45
C SER A 159 -13.15 5.65 -3.69
N MET A 160 -13.08 5.90 -2.37
CA MET A 160 -14.24 5.96 -1.50
C MET A 160 -14.14 7.15 -0.55
N MET A 161 -15.23 7.90 -0.45
CA MET A 161 -15.47 8.89 0.60
C MET A 161 -16.35 8.28 1.68
N SER A 162 -16.04 8.52 2.94
CA SER A 162 -16.80 8.00 4.08
C SER A 162 -16.92 9.01 5.21
N GLU A 163 -17.99 8.89 5.99
CA GLU A 163 -18.11 9.47 7.32
C GLU A 163 -17.75 8.40 8.34
N CYS A 164 -16.86 8.73 9.26
CA CYS A 164 -16.42 7.85 10.33
C CYS A 164 -16.88 8.42 11.68
N GLN A 165 -17.58 7.59 12.48
CA GLN A 165 -18.08 7.98 13.79
C GLN A 165 -18.08 6.80 14.76
N GLY A 166 -17.34 6.91 15.87
CA GLY A 166 -17.21 5.80 16.83
C GLY A 166 -16.65 4.54 16.17
N ASP A 167 -17.44 3.47 16.15
CA ASP A 167 -17.08 2.19 15.51
C ASP A 167 -17.70 2.01 14.11
N GLU A 168 -18.38 3.03 13.60
CA GLU A 168 -19.02 2.98 12.28
C GLU A 168 -18.18 3.71 11.22
N ILE A 169 -18.03 3.07 10.07
CA ILE A 169 -17.50 3.66 8.84
C ILE A 169 -18.61 3.60 7.80
N LYS A 170 -19.19 4.75 7.49
CA LYS A 170 -20.30 4.89 6.54
C LYS A 170 -19.82 5.41 5.19
N PRO A 171 -19.79 4.60 4.13
CA PRO A 171 -19.49 5.08 2.79
C PRO A 171 -20.54 6.08 2.30
N ILE A 172 -20.08 7.21 1.73
CA ILE A 172 -20.93 8.28 1.20
C ILE A 172 -20.90 8.29 -0.30
N ASN A 173 -19.69 8.10 -0.87
CA ASN A 173 -19.50 8.10 -2.31
C ASN A 173 -18.38 7.14 -2.72
N ARG A 174 -18.47 6.60 -3.94
CA ARG A 174 -17.47 5.73 -4.55
C ARG A 174 -17.21 6.11 -5.99
N VAL A 175 -15.96 6.06 -6.39
CA VAL A 175 -15.54 6.02 -7.79
C VAL A 175 -15.27 4.57 -8.16
N TYR A 176 -15.86 4.11 -9.25
CA TYR A 176 -15.77 2.71 -9.69
C TYR A 176 -14.79 2.56 -10.85
N VAL A 177 -14.19 1.38 -10.98
CA VAL A 177 -13.40 1.07 -12.17
C VAL A 177 -14.28 1.13 -13.43
N PRO A 178 -13.73 1.60 -14.56
CA PRO A 178 -12.30 1.80 -14.85
C PRO A 178 -11.70 3.12 -14.37
N ASP A 179 -12.50 4.04 -13.81
CA ASP A 179 -12.04 5.35 -13.36
C ASP A 179 -11.15 5.19 -12.10
N SER A 180 -9.82 5.33 -12.23
CA SER A 180 -8.86 5.16 -11.15
C SER A 180 -7.71 6.15 -11.25
N LEU A 181 -7.50 6.91 -10.18
CA LEU A 181 -6.40 7.87 -10.08
C LEU A 181 -5.04 7.15 -9.94
N GLY A 182 -5.03 5.99 -9.28
CA GLY A 182 -3.85 5.11 -9.24
C GLY A 182 -3.49 4.58 -10.62
N SER A 183 -4.47 4.07 -11.38
CA SER A 183 -4.23 3.62 -12.76
C SER A 183 -3.78 4.75 -13.70
N PHE A 184 -4.29 5.97 -13.52
CA PHE A 184 -3.81 7.15 -14.24
C PHE A 184 -2.32 7.40 -13.94
N TYR A 185 -1.92 7.33 -12.68
CA TYR A 185 -0.54 7.52 -12.26
C TYR A 185 0.38 6.43 -12.84
N THR A 186 0.00 5.17 -12.66
CA THR A 186 0.74 4.00 -13.15
C THR A 186 0.87 3.98 -14.69
N MET A 187 -0.15 4.47 -15.42
CA MET A 187 -0.14 4.53 -16.87
C MET A 187 1.01 5.41 -17.39
N ILE A 188 1.17 6.63 -16.86
CA ILE A 188 2.26 7.52 -17.27
C ILE A 188 3.60 6.99 -16.73
N CYS A 189 3.65 6.43 -15.52
CA CYS A 189 4.86 5.78 -15.00
C CYS A 189 5.38 4.71 -15.96
N SER A 190 4.51 3.80 -16.40
CA SER A 190 4.89 2.74 -17.34
C SER A 190 5.32 3.29 -18.71
N PHE A 191 4.69 4.36 -19.19
CA PHE A 191 5.04 5.00 -20.45
C PHE A 191 6.45 5.61 -20.44
N ILE A 192 6.86 6.19 -19.32
CA ILE A 192 8.21 6.76 -19.15
C ILE A 192 9.21 5.75 -18.57
N GLY A 193 8.92 4.42 -18.67
CA GLY A 193 9.83 3.32 -18.37
C GLY A 193 9.98 2.96 -16.90
N TYR A 194 9.01 3.36 -16.06
CA TYR A 194 8.88 2.95 -14.67
C TYR A 194 7.72 1.95 -14.55
N ASP A 195 7.99 0.72 -14.98
CA ASP A 195 7.02 -0.36 -15.21
C ASP A 195 6.98 -1.42 -14.10
N SER A 196 7.68 -1.19 -12.99
CA SER A 196 7.61 -2.06 -11.82
C SER A 196 6.65 -1.50 -10.78
N TYR A 197 5.86 -2.35 -10.15
CA TYR A 197 4.98 -1.97 -9.05
C TYR A 197 5.78 -1.26 -7.94
N GLY A 198 5.29 -0.10 -7.51
CA GLY A 198 5.97 0.76 -6.51
C GLY A 198 7.00 1.73 -7.09
N ASP A 199 7.16 1.81 -8.42
CA ASP A 199 8.00 2.83 -9.07
C ASP A 199 7.35 4.23 -9.08
N GLU A 200 6.05 4.35 -8.74
CA GLU A 200 5.32 5.61 -8.68
C GLU A 200 6.03 6.66 -7.81
N GLY A 201 6.62 6.23 -6.70
CA GLY A 201 7.42 7.10 -5.83
C GLY A 201 8.68 7.66 -6.49
N LYS A 202 9.24 6.99 -7.52
CA LYS A 202 10.37 7.51 -8.30
C LYS A 202 9.89 8.61 -9.25
N VAL A 203 8.74 8.42 -9.87
CA VAL A 203 8.14 9.42 -10.78
C VAL A 203 7.71 10.66 -10.01
N MET A 204 7.19 10.52 -8.79
CA MET A 204 6.97 11.64 -7.87
C MET A 204 8.28 12.41 -7.59
N GLY A 205 9.41 11.70 -7.40
CA GLY A 205 10.72 12.30 -7.22
C GLY A 205 11.32 12.92 -8.50
N LEU A 206 10.92 12.44 -9.69
CA LEU A 206 11.36 12.97 -10.99
C LEU A 206 10.60 14.25 -11.37
N ALA A 207 9.36 14.40 -10.95
CA ALA A 207 8.46 15.49 -11.32
C ALA A 207 9.09 16.90 -11.14
N PRO A 208 9.81 17.23 -10.04
CA PRO A 208 10.42 18.56 -9.88
C PRO A 208 11.49 18.92 -10.93
N LEU A 209 11.96 17.98 -11.73
CA LEU A 209 12.94 18.22 -12.79
C LEU A 209 12.31 18.50 -14.16
N GLY A 210 10.98 18.45 -14.24
CA GLY A 210 10.20 18.77 -15.43
C GLY A 210 9.52 20.14 -15.38
N THR A 211 8.70 20.39 -16.41
CA THR A 211 7.86 21.58 -16.52
C THR A 211 6.44 21.19 -16.89
N ASP A 212 5.48 22.11 -16.74
CA ASP A 212 4.04 21.88 -17.06
C ASP A 212 3.72 21.94 -18.56
N LYS A 213 4.62 21.45 -19.39
CA LYS A 213 4.53 21.48 -20.84
C LYS A 213 3.30 20.75 -21.40
N TYR A 214 2.89 19.69 -20.72
CA TYR A 214 1.80 18.82 -21.21
C TYR A 214 0.50 18.98 -20.40
N HIS A 215 0.32 20.13 -19.72
CA HIS A 215 -0.82 20.40 -18.84
C HIS A 215 -2.16 20.06 -19.49
N ASP A 216 -2.46 20.64 -20.68
CA ASP A 216 -3.77 20.47 -21.32
C ASP A 216 -4.03 19.03 -21.77
N LEU A 217 -2.99 18.32 -22.25
CA LEU A 217 -3.10 16.93 -22.67
C LEU A 217 -3.36 16.03 -21.46
N VAL A 218 -2.64 16.24 -20.35
CA VAL A 218 -2.79 15.44 -19.14
C VAL A 218 -4.09 15.79 -18.40
N LYS A 219 -4.56 17.03 -18.50
CA LYS A 219 -5.88 17.45 -18.01
C LYS A 219 -7.03 16.71 -18.72
N ASP A 220 -6.90 16.45 -20.03
CA ASP A 220 -7.87 15.66 -20.79
C ASP A 220 -7.91 14.18 -20.36
N MET A 221 -6.83 13.66 -19.78
CA MET A 221 -6.79 12.26 -19.32
C MET A 221 -7.68 12.00 -18.11
N VAL A 222 -7.82 13.00 -17.21
CA VAL A 222 -8.63 12.89 -15.99
C VAL A 222 -9.47 14.13 -15.82
N VAL A 223 -10.79 13.98 -15.85
CA VAL A 223 -11.76 15.07 -15.75
C VAL A 223 -12.55 14.95 -14.45
N MET A 224 -12.67 16.06 -13.72
CA MET A 224 -13.50 16.13 -12.51
C MET A 224 -14.98 16.04 -12.85
N THR A 225 -15.74 15.38 -12.01
CA THR A 225 -17.20 15.28 -12.03
C THR A 225 -17.79 15.75 -10.71
N ASN A 226 -19.12 15.88 -10.62
CA ASN A 226 -19.78 16.25 -9.37
C ASN A 226 -19.48 15.26 -8.24
N ASP A 227 -19.39 13.96 -8.57
CA ASP A 227 -19.23 12.88 -7.60
C ASP A 227 -17.82 12.28 -7.56
N GLY A 228 -16.83 12.93 -8.17
CA GLY A 228 -15.45 12.43 -8.19
C GLY A 228 -14.73 12.84 -9.46
N PHE A 229 -14.20 11.87 -10.19
CA PHE A 229 -13.49 12.08 -11.45
C PHE A 229 -13.81 10.95 -12.45
N LYS A 230 -13.48 11.16 -13.71
CA LYS A 230 -13.52 10.16 -14.78
C LYS A 230 -12.23 10.17 -15.57
N LEU A 231 -11.83 9.02 -16.05
CA LEU A 231 -10.75 8.87 -17.00
C LEU A 231 -11.30 8.99 -18.43
N ASN A 232 -10.55 9.65 -19.30
CA ASN A 232 -10.80 9.62 -20.73
C ASN A 232 -10.22 8.32 -21.31
N PRO A 233 -11.08 7.37 -21.75
CA PRO A 233 -10.64 6.03 -22.15
C PRO A 233 -9.69 6.02 -23.36
N ASP A 234 -9.66 7.08 -24.16
CA ASP A 234 -8.80 7.18 -25.34
C ASP A 234 -7.30 7.08 -24.99
N TRP A 235 -6.92 7.49 -23.79
CA TRP A 235 -5.52 7.49 -23.34
C TRP A 235 -5.07 6.17 -22.73
N PHE A 236 -6.05 5.38 -22.32
CA PHE A 236 -5.80 4.13 -21.60
C PHE A 236 -5.96 2.94 -22.51
N ALA A 237 -5.27 1.90 -22.18
CA ALA A 237 -5.51 0.63 -22.80
C ALA A 237 -6.90 0.08 -22.41
N PRO A 238 -7.60 -0.67 -23.30
CA PRO A 238 -8.96 -1.13 -23.05
C PRO A 238 -9.05 -1.95 -21.75
N PHE A 239 -10.00 -1.63 -20.89
CA PHE A 239 -10.22 -2.33 -19.64
C PHE A 239 -10.50 -3.83 -19.88
N GLY A 240 -9.75 -4.69 -19.20
CA GLY A 240 -9.91 -6.16 -19.32
C GLY A 240 -9.19 -6.80 -20.52
N SER A 241 -8.53 -6.04 -21.39
CA SER A 241 -7.48 -6.61 -22.27
C SER A 241 -6.33 -7.12 -21.36
N ASN A 242 -5.42 -7.96 -21.87
CA ASN A 242 -4.28 -8.52 -21.07
C ASN A 242 -3.38 -7.47 -20.38
N GLN A 243 -3.98 -6.40 -19.93
CA GLN A 243 -3.39 -5.19 -19.39
C GLN A 243 -3.91 -5.04 -17.99
N GLY A 244 -3.13 -5.47 -17.11
CA GLY A 244 -3.47 -5.48 -15.71
C GLY A 244 -2.23 -5.65 -14.90
N ILE A 245 -2.45 -5.91 -13.68
CA ILE A 245 -1.45 -6.34 -12.75
C ILE A 245 -1.54 -7.87 -12.72
N SER A 246 -0.46 -8.55 -13.03
CA SER A 246 -0.31 -10.00 -12.94
C SER A 246 0.69 -10.36 -11.84
N ILE A 247 0.64 -11.60 -11.38
CA ILE A 247 1.61 -12.13 -10.41
C ILE A 247 2.50 -13.11 -11.17
N ASN A 248 3.80 -12.89 -11.15
CA ASN A 248 4.77 -13.78 -11.81
C ASN A 248 5.04 -15.03 -10.97
N ASN A 249 5.83 -15.96 -11.50
CA ASN A 249 6.17 -17.22 -10.84
C ASN A 249 6.94 -17.05 -9.50
N ASN A 250 7.53 -15.87 -9.27
CA ASN A 250 8.21 -15.54 -8.03
C ASN A 250 7.29 -14.86 -7.00
N GLY A 251 5.98 -14.75 -7.29
CA GLY A 251 5.01 -14.08 -6.44
C GLY A 251 5.06 -12.56 -6.49
N GLN A 252 5.76 -11.94 -7.47
CA GLN A 252 5.87 -10.50 -7.59
C GLN A 252 4.81 -9.94 -8.53
N MET A 253 4.35 -8.73 -8.20
CA MET A 253 3.48 -7.95 -9.08
C MET A 253 4.21 -7.51 -10.34
N GLN A 254 3.57 -7.71 -11.48
CA GLN A 254 3.99 -7.17 -12.78
C GLN A 254 2.94 -6.21 -13.31
N ILE A 255 3.40 -5.09 -13.82
CA ILE A 255 2.55 -4.09 -14.47
C ILE A 255 2.62 -4.33 -15.99
N GLU A 256 1.47 -4.65 -16.57
CA GLU A 256 1.31 -4.74 -18.01
C GLU A 256 1.13 -3.33 -18.61
N ARG A 257 1.20 -3.21 -19.94
CA ARG A 257 1.00 -1.94 -20.63
C ARG A 257 -0.37 -1.32 -20.30
N HIS A 258 -0.39 -0.13 -19.70
CA HIS A 258 -1.61 0.58 -19.30
C HIS A 258 -2.02 1.72 -20.27
N TYR A 259 -1.16 2.12 -21.19
CA TYR A 259 -1.38 3.23 -22.12
C TYR A 259 -1.86 2.75 -23.49
N SER A 260 -2.66 3.60 -24.17
CA SER A 260 -3.17 3.35 -25.52
C SER A 260 -2.16 3.70 -26.61
N ASN A 261 -2.52 3.46 -27.87
CA ASN A 261 -1.73 3.92 -29.02
C ASN A 261 -1.75 5.45 -29.14
N LYS A 262 -2.83 6.14 -28.69
CA LYS A 262 -2.91 7.61 -28.67
C LYS A 262 -1.75 8.22 -27.87
N MET A 263 -1.32 7.57 -26.77
CA MET A 263 -0.12 8.00 -26.05
C MET A 263 1.14 7.99 -26.90
N ILE A 264 1.32 6.91 -27.68
CA ILE A 264 2.49 6.75 -28.57
C ILE A 264 2.43 7.78 -29.71
N GLU A 265 1.27 7.98 -30.31
CA GLU A 265 1.05 8.94 -31.41
C GLU A 265 1.28 10.39 -30.93
N THR A 266 0.92 10.71 -29.69
CA THR A 266 1.00 12.06 -29.14
C THR A 266 2.39 12.38 -28.59
N PHE A 267 2.99 11.45 -27.83
CA PHE A 267 4.23 11.71 -27.10
C PHE A 267 5.46 10.99 -27.68
N GLY A 268 5.29 10.18 -28.73
CA GLY A 268 6.34 9.33 -29.29
C GLY A 268 6.47 8.00 -28.58
N GLN A 269 7.53 7.24 -28.88
CA GLN A 269 7.75 5.90 -28.31
C GLN A 269 7.94 5.96 -26.80
N PRO A 270 7.41 4.96 -26.06
CA PRO A 270 7.64 4.86 -24.64
C PRO A 270 9.13 4.64 -24.35
N ARG A 271 9.64 5.23 -23.25
CA ARG A 271 11.01 5.01 -22.81
C ARG A 271 11.18 3.58 -22.27
N LYS A 272 12.26 2.91 -22.62
CA LYS A 272 12.65 1.66 -21.98
C LYS A 272 13.38 1.96 -20.67
N ARG A 273 13.34 1.02 -19.72
CA ARG A 273 13.90 1.20 -18.38
C ARG A 273 15.36 1.62 -18.37
N ASP A 274 16.17 1.06 -19.29
CA ASP A 274 17.61 1.27 -19.36
C ASP A 274 18.02 2.49 -20.23
N GLU A 275 17.05 3.15 -20.86
CA GLU A 275 17.30 4.35 -21.66
C GLU A 275 17.46 5.58 -20.77
N GLU A 276 18.19 6.59 -21.26
CA GLU A 276 18.36 7.87 -20.57
C GLU A 276 17.01 8.60 -20.42
N ILE A 277 16.82 9.27 -19.28
CA ILE A 277 15.61 10.04 -18.99
C ILE A 277 15.67 11.36 -19.76
N SER A 278 14.83 11.53 -20.75
CA SER A 278 14.74 12.72 -21.57
C SER A 278 13.99 13.87 -20.87
N GLN A 279 14.06 15.08 -21.41
CA GLN A 279 13.25 16.20 -20.91
C GLN A 279 11.76 15.93 -21.08
N ARG A 280 11.34 15.25 -22.16
CA ARG A 280 9.96 14.78 -22.35
C ARG A 280 9.45 13.96 -21.16
N ASP A 281 10.27 13.03 -20.67
CA ASP A 281 9.87 12.13 -19.59
C ASP A 281 9.76 12.89 -18.26
N LYS A 282 10.63 13.88 -18.03
CA LYS A 282 10.55 14.79 -16.88
C LYS A 282 9.30 15.66 -16.93
N ASP A 283 8.98 16.22 -18.10
CA ASP A 283 7.80 17.08 -18.31
C ASP A 283 6.50 16.27 -18.16
N LEU A 284 6.49 15.01 -18.62
CA LEU A 284 5.37 14.09 -18.38
C LEU A 284 5.21 13.76 -16.90
N ALA A 285 6.31 13.52 -16.18
CA ALA A 285 6.29 13.27 -14.74
C ALA A 285 5.75 14.49 -13.97
N TYR A 286 6.17 15.71 -14.35
CA TYR A 286 5.67 16.96 -13.76
C TYR A 286 4.17 17.12 -14.00
N SER A 287 3.72 17.04 -15.26
CA SER A 287 2.31 17.23 -15.61
C SER A 287 1.41 16.17 -14.98
N LEU A 288 1.90 14.91 -14.85
CA LEU A 288 1.22 13.85 -14.11
C LEU A 288 1.03 14.23 -12.65
N GLN A 289 2.12 14.58 -11.94
CA GLN A 289 2.08 14.88 -10.51
C GLN A 289 1.18 16.09 -10.25
N HIS A 290 1.33 17.15 -11.02
CA HIS A 290 0.50 18.35 -10.91
C HIS A 290 -0.99 18.06 -11.13
N ARG A 291 -1.34 17.26 -12.16
CA ARG A 291 -2.75 16.88 -12.39
C ARG A 291 -3.29 16.00 -11.28
N PHE A 292 -2.49 15.06 -10.79
CA PHE A 292 -2.83 14.23 -9.64
C PHE A 292 -3.16 15.10 -8.42
N GLU A 293 -2.31 16.05 -8.08
CA GLU A 293 -2.50 16.97 -6.94
C GLU A 293 -3.81 17.75 -7.06
N ILE A 294 -4.10 18.34 -8.22
CA ILE A 294 -5.35 19.07 -8.47
C ILE A 294 -6.56 18.17 -8.20
N VAL A 295 -6.60 16.96 -8.79
CA VAL A 295 -7.73 16.04 -8.64
C VAL A 295 -7.86 15.58 -7.20
N TYR A 296 -6.74 15.24 -6.55
CA TYR A 296 -6.69 14.74 -5.18
C TYR A 296 -7.20 15.80 -4.17
N LEU A 297 -6.72 17.04 -4.29
CA LEU A 297 -7.14 18.14 -3.43
C LEU A 297 -8.61 18.51 -3.65
N GLU A 298 -9.09 18.47 -4.91
CA GLU A 298 -10.51 18.70 -5.19
C GLU A 298 -11.40 17.61 -4.59
N MET A 299 -10.94 16.33 -4.60
CA MET A 299 -11.63 15.23 -3.89
C MET A 299 -11.70 15.48 -2.39
N LEU A 300 -10.62 15.97 -1.77
CA LEU A 300 -10.58 16.32 -0.35
C LEU A 300 -11.56 17.46 -0.01
N ASN A 301 -11.59 18.52 -0.83
CA ASN A 301 -12.53 19.63 -0.64
C ASN A 301 -13.98 19.17 -0.83
N LYS A 302 -14.29 18.32 -1.81
CA LYS A 302 -15.61 17.71 -1.98
C LYS A 302 -16.01 16.84 -0.80
N LEU A 303 -15.06 16.08 -0.25
CA LEU A 303 -15.29 15.29 0.94
C LEU A 303 -15.64 16.18 2.13
N HIS A 304 -14.86 17.23 2.39
CA HIS A 304 -15.15 18.16 3.50
C HIS A 304 -16.51 18.84 3.36
N ASN A 305 -16.93 19.21 2.14
CA ASN A 305 -18.25 19.78 1.91
C ASN A 305 -19.39 18.80 2.25
N LYS A 306 -19.18 17.50 2.08
CA LYS A 306 -20.17 16.45 2.41
C LYS A 306 -20.10 16.02 3.87
N VAL A 307 -18.88 16.02 4.45
CA VAL A 307 -18.55 15.59 5.82
C VAL A 307 -17.68 16.65 6.45
N PRO A 308 -18.27 17.72 7.03
CA PRO A 308 -17.51 18.83 7.59
C PRO A 308 -16.90 18.46 8.96
N ARG A 309 -15.83 17.67 8.91
CA ARG A 309 -15.05 17.24 10.08
C ARG A 309 -13.65 17.85 10.01
N ASP A 310 -13.10 18.20 11.16
CA ASP A 310 -11.73 18.75 11.25
C ASP A 310 -10.64 17.72 10.96
N HIS A 311 -10.94 16.42 11.18
CA HIS A 311 -9.99 15.32 11.01
C HIS A 311 -10.24 14.52 9.75
N LEU A 312 -9.15 14.22 9.05
CA LEU A 312 -9.11 13.43 7.82
C LEU A 312 -8.40 12.10 8.07
N ALA A 313 -9.05 10.98 7.74
CA ALA A 313 -8.43 9.66 7.67
C ALA A 313 -8.14 9.30 6.20
N LEU A 314 -6.87 9.13 5.85
CA LEU A 314 -6.41 8.82 4.48
C LEU A 314 -5.82 7.43 4.39
N ALA A 315 -6.16 6.69 3.33
CA ALA A 315 -5.55 5.40 2.98
C ALA A 315 -5.69 5.08 1.48
N GLY A 316 -5.21 3.90 1.07
CA GLY A 316 -5.03 3.50 -0.34
C GLY A 316 -3.63 3.83 -0.84
N GLY A 317 -3.19 3.19 -1.93
CA GLY A 317 -1.84 3.36 -2.48
C GLY A 317 -1.48 4.81 -2.81
N CYS A 318 -2.47 5.62 -3.25
CA CYS A 318 -2.27 7.04 -3.54
C CYS A 318 -1.98 7.89 -2.29
N ALA A 319 -2.34 7.44 -1.08
CA ALA A 319 -1.98 8.10 0.17
C ALA A 319 -0.48 7.98 0.52
N LEU A 320 0.31 7.25 -0.27
CA LEU A 320 1.77 7.28 -0.23
C LEU A 320 2.37 8.50 -0.95
N ASN A 321 1.56 9.30 -1.67
CA ASN A 321 2.02 10.53 -2.31
C ASN A 321 2.19 11.65 -1.27
N SER A 322 3.39 11.71 -0.70
CA SER A 322 3.73 12.67 0.38
C SER A 322 3.65 14.12 -0.06
N VAL A 323 3.84 14.42 -1.36
CA VAL A 323 3.73 15.79 -1.91
C VAL A 323 2.29 16.27 -1.83
N ALA A 324 1.35 15.51 -2.38
CA ALA A 324 -0.08 15.85 -2.33
C ALA A 324 -0.62 15.88 -0.88
N ASN A 325 -0.17 14.95 -0.03
CA ASN A 325 -0.56 14.94 1.38
C ASN A 325 -0.08 16.19 2.14
N GLY A 326 1.16 16.66 1.84
CA GLY A 326 1.68 17.90 2.43
C GLY A 326 0.83 19.12 2.07
N MET A 327 0.33 19.19 0.83
CA MET A 327 -0.52 20.29 0.36
C MET A 327 -1.93 20.27 0.99
N ALA A 328 -2.39 19.11 1.48
CA ALA A 328 -3.73 18.97 2.05
C ALA A 328 -3.95 19.87 3.28
N TYR A 329 -2.92 20.12 4.09
CA TYR A 329 -3.01 21.05 5.24
C TYR A 329 -3.25 22.50 4.82
N ASP A 330 -2.61 22.95 3.74
CA ASP A 330 -2.68 24.36 3.33
C ASP A 330 -3.85 24.63 2.38
N GLN A 331 -4.32 23.61 1.65
CA GLN A 331 -5.28 23.78 0.56
C GLN A 331 -6.64 23.12 0.80
N THR A 332 -6.87 22.59 1.99
CA THR A 332 -8.16 22.04 2.40
C THR A 332 -8.57 22.54 3.79
N PRO A 333 -9.86 22.49 4.14
CA PRO A 333 -10.31 22.90 5.46
C PRO A 333 -9.96 21.94 6.61
N PHE A 334 -9.34 20.79 6.34
CA PHE A 334 -8.95 19.84 7.36
C PHE A 334 -7.84 20.39 8.26
N LYS A 335 -7.97 20.22 9.58
CA LYS A 335 -7.02 20.70 10.58
C LYS A 335 -6.03 19.64 11.06
N SER A 336 -6.37 18.38 10.86
CA SER A 336 -5.51 17.25 11.22
C SER A 336 -5.78 16.07 10.30
N MET A 337 -4.77 15.17 10.14
CA MET A 337 -4.95 13.95 9.36
C MET A 337 -4.23 12.77 9.99
N THR A 338 -4.76 11.58 9.75
CA THR A 338 -4.11 10.31 10.03
C THR A 338 -3.86 9.58 8.73
N ILE A 339 -2.60 9.19 8.51
CA ILE A 339 -2.16 8.29 7.45
C ILE A 339 -1.28 7.26 8.13
N GLN A 340 -1.76 6.02 8.25
CA GLN A 340 -0.91 5.00 8.85
C GLN A 340 0.21 4.61 7.88
N PRO A 341 1.41 4.20 8.39
CA PRO A 341 2.61 4.01 7.54
C PRO A 341 2.44 3.03 6.39
N ALA A 342 1.66 1.98 6.56
CA ALA A 342 1.29 1.03 5.51
C ALA A 342 -0.07 1.43 4.90
N SER A 343 -0.16 2.62 4.30
CA SER A 343 -1.41 3.14 3.76
C SER A 343 -1.88 2.43 2.48
N GLY A 344 -0.99 1.71 1.77
CA GLY A 344 -1.32 0.88 0.62
C GLY A 344 -1.94 -0.47 1.00
N ASP A 345 -1.91 -1.42 0.06
CA ASP A 345 -2.57 -2.71 0.21
C ASP A 345 -1.98 -3.59 1.32
N ASP A 346 -0.71 -3.42 1.67
CA ASP A 346 -0.11 -4.04 2.83
C ASP A 346 -0.87 -3.68 4.13
N GLY A 347 -1.46 -2.50 4.22
CA GLY A 347 -2.29 -2.07 5.33
C GLY A 347 -3.63 -2.77 5.47
N LEU A 348 -4.10 -3.45 4.43
CA LEU A 348 -5.39 -4.17 4.44
C LEU A 348 -5.46 -5.28 5.48
N ALA A 349 -4.32 -5.93 5.78
CA ALA A 349 -4.27 -6.94 6.85
C ALA A 349 -4.64 -6.32 8.19
N LEU A 350 -4.00 -5.21 8.57
CA LEU A 350 -4.32 -4.49 9.81
C LEU A 350 -5.74 -3.90 9.76
N GLY A 351 -6.10 -3.27 8.64
CA GLY A 351 -7.39 -2.59 8.50
C GLY A 351 -8.58 -3.53 8.55
N SER A 352 -8.50 -4.71 7.90
CA SER A 352 -9.57 -5.71 7.96
C SER A 352 -9.74 -6.29 9.36
N ALA A 353 -8.64 -6.54 10.07
CA ALA A 353 -8.71 -7.03 11.46
C ALA A 353 -9.30 -5.97 12.40
N LEU A 354 -8.89 -4.70 12.28
CA LEU A 354 -9.44 -3.58 13.05
C LEU A 354 -10.94 -3.38 12.74
N TYR A 355 -11.34 -3.47 11.47
CA TYR A 355 -12.76 -3.37 11.11
C TYR A 355 -13.60 -4.47 11.74
N VAL A 356 -13.09 -5.71 11.73
CA VAL A 356 -13.78 -6.84 12.37
C VAL A 356 -13.87 -6.63 13.90
N ALA A 357 -12.75 -6.30 14.55
CA ALA A 357 -12.72 -6.08 15.98
C ALA A 357 -13.68 -4.95 16.41
N ARG A 358 -13.61 -3.79 15.75
CA ARG A 358 -14.37 -2.59 16.14
C ARG A 358 -15.80 -2.59 15.61
N SER A 359 -15.97 -2.64 14.28
CA SER A 359 -17.28 -2.44 13.65
C SER A 359 -18.19 -3.66 13.69
N ILE A 360 -17.63 -4.88 13.78
CA ILE A 360 -18.42 -6.11 13.75
C ILE A 360 -18.60 -6.71 15.15
N LEU A 361 -17.53 -6.79 15.93
CA LEU A 361 -17.55 -7.45 17.24
C LEU A 361 -17.72 -6.49 18.41
N GLY A 362 -17.39 -5.19 18.25
CA GLY A 362 -17.35 -4.22 19.34
C GLY A 362 -16.30 -4.56 20.40
N ASP A 363 -15.18 -5.15 19.95
CA ASP A 363 -14.17 -5.75 20.81
C ASP A 363 -13.08 -4.74 21.20
N GLY A 364 -12.83 -4.64 22.49
CA GLY A 364 -11.77 -3.85 23.09
C GLY A 364 -11.95 -2.34 23.05
N ASP A 365 -11.02 -1.64 23.71
CA ASP A 365 -10.92 -0.18 23.67
C ASP A 365 -10.30 0.29 22.35
N ARG A 366 -10.51 1.56 22.00
CA ARG A 366 -9.85 2.16 20.84
C ARG A 366 -8.31 2.08 21.00
N TRP A 367 -7.66 1.49 20.01
CA TRP A 367 -6.23 1.52 19.92
C TRP A 367 -5.76 2.76 19.14
N VAL A 368 -4.74 3.44 19.65
CA VAL A 368 -4.09 4.58 18.98
C VAL A 368 -2.69 4.19 18.55
N MET A 369 -2.36 4.43 17.30
CA MET A 369 -1.04 4.14 16.78
C MET A 369 -0.03 5.23 17.18
N GLU A 370 0.65 5.02 18.30
CA GLU A 370 1.67 5.96 18.79
C GLU A 370 2.98 5.93 17.99
N ASN A 371 3.27 4.81 17.36
CA ASN A 371 4.47 4.60 16.54
C ASN A 371 4.27 3.51 15.50
N SER A 372 5.21 3.40 14.56
CA SER A 372 5.17 2.42 13.46
C SER A 372 5.76 1.06 13.79
N TYR A 373 6.24 0.82 15.01
CA TYR A 373 7.01 -0.39 15.36
C TYR A 373 6.10 -1.56 15.71
N LEU A 374 5.32 -2.02 14.73
CA LEU A 374 4.43 -3.18 14.85
C LEU A 374 5.03 -4.47 14.26
N GLY A 375 6.17 -4.39 13.58
CA GLY A 375 6.77 -5.56 12.94
C GLY A 375 7.57 -6.46 13.90
N THR A 376 8.31 -7.38 13.31
CA THR A 376 9.06 -8.41 14.05
C THR A 376 10.20 -7.82 14.87
N GLU A 377 10.42 -8.42 16.05
CA GLU A 377 11.59 -8.18 16.89
C GLU A 377 12.41 -9.48 17.01
N TYR A 378 13.70 -9.34 17.29
CA TYR A 378 14.62 -10.45 17.47
C TYR A 378 15.44 -10.26 18.74
N SER A 379 15.55 -11.32 19.53
CA SER A 379 16.39 -11.35 20.72
C SER A 379 17.89 -11.32 20.36
N GLU A 380 18.74 -10.95 21.32
CA GLU A 380 20.20 -11.02 21.14
C GLU A 380 20.66 -12.44 20.78
N GLN A 381 20.06 -13.45 21.39
CA GLN A 381 20.38 -14.86 21.11
C GLN A 381 20.07 -15.26 19.67
N GLU A 382 18.92 -14.83 19.15
CA GLU A 382 18.54 -15.06 17.73
C GLU A 382 19.49 -14.34 16.78
N MET A 383 19.87 -13.09 17.10
CA MET A 383 20.84 -12.33 16.30
C MET A 383 22.23 -12.99 16.32
N GLU A 384 22.74 -13.38 17.48
CA GLU A 384 24.02 -14.08 17.58
C GLU A 384 24.00 -15.43 16.84
N LYS A 385 22.91 -16.19 16.98
CA LYS A 385 22.72 -17.44 16.23
C LYS A 385 22.79 -17.21 14.74
N ALA A 386 22.05 -16.20 14.23
CA ALA A 386 22.02 -15.89 12.80
C ALA A 386 23.40 -15.49 12.26
N LEU A 387 24.21 -14.76 13.02
CA LEU A 387 25.59 -14.41 12.67
C LEU A 387 26.52 -15.62 12.64
N ARG A 388 26.44 -16.48 13.67
CA ARG A 388 27.22 -17.73 13.74
C ARG A 388 26.87 -18.68 12.59
N ASP A 389 25.59 -18.90 12.34
CA ASP A 389 25.11 -19.81 11.29
C ASP A 389 25.61 -19.38 9.88
N ARG A 390 25.90 -18.08 9.70
CA ARG A 390 26.45 -17.53 8.46
C ARG A 390 27.96 -17.32 8.46
N GLY A 391 28.66 -17.71 9.51
CA GLY A 391 30.11 -17.55 9.64
C GLY A 391 30.57 -16.08 9.67
N VAL A 392 29.69 -15.15 10.03
CA VAL A 392 30.00 -13.71 10.09
C VAL A 392 30.78 -13.40 11.36
N LYS A 393 31.95 -12.77 11.24
CA LYS A 393 32.69 -12.24 12.37
C LYS A 393 31.97 -11.04 12.94
N TYR A 394 31.76 -11.02 14.25
CA TYR A 394 31.12 -9.92 14.95
C TYR A 394 31.80 -9.60 16.27
N GLU A 395 31.57 -8.41 16.77
CA GLU A 395 32.02 -7.92 18.07
C GLU A 395 30.81 -7.55 18.91
N LYS A 396 30.72 -8.01 20.13
CA LYS A 396 29.65 -7.62 21.06
C LYS A 396 30.11 -6.40 21.87
N LEU A 397 29.37 -5.32 21.75
CA LEU A 397 29.62 -4.05 22.42
C LEU A 397 28.49 -3.74 23.42
N ASN A 398 28.80 -3.06 24.50
CA ASN A 398 27.76 -2.42 25.30
C ASN A 398 27.18 -1.21 24.51
N ARG A 399 25.96 -0.79 24.86
CA ARG A 399 25.23 0.26 24.14
C ARG A 399 26.01 1.58 23.98
N PRO A 400 26.68 2.16 25.02
CA PRO A 400 27.47 3.37 24.84
C PRO A 400 28.60 3.23 23.80
N ASN A 401 29.35 2.11 23.84
CA ASN A 401 30.43 1.83 22.90
C ASN A 401 29.90 1.59 21.47
N LEU A 402 28.75 0.90 21.32
CA LEU A 402 28.10 0.72 20.03
C LEU A 402 27.70 2.06 19.41
N ILE A 403 27.08 2.95 20.18
CA ILE A 403 26.66 4.27 19.72
C ILE A 403 27.89 5.09 19.32
N LYS A 404 28.92 5.13 20.17
CA LYS A 404 30.17 5.86 19.89
C LYS A 404 30.83 5.35 18.61
N LYS A 405 31.04 4.05 18.47
CA LYS A 405 31.66 3.43 17.28
C LYS A 405 30.87 3.71 16.00
N THR A 406 29.53 3.67 16.09
CA THR A 406 28.64 3.98 14.97
C THR A 406 28.76 5.45 14.58
N ALA A 407 28.74 6.37 15.54
CA ALA A 407 28.92 7.80 15.29
C ALA A 407 30.29 8.11 14.66
N ASP A 408 31.37 7.48 15.15
CA ASP A 408 32.72 7.62 14.59
C ASP A 408 32.78 7.12 13.13
N HIS A 409 32.09 6.00 12.81
CA HIS A 409 31.99 5.51 11.45
C HIS A 409 31.21 6.48 10.53
N ILE A 410 30.10 7.02 10.99
CA ILE A 410 29.33 8.01 10.24
C ILE A 410 30.14 9.29 10.01
N ALA A 411 30.80 9.80 11.05
CA ALA A 411 31.68 10.98 10.95
C ALA A 411 32.85 10.78 9.96
N SER A 412 33.32 9.52 9.83
CA SER A 412 34.34 9.12 8.85
C SER A 412 33.76 8.82 7.45
N ALA A 413 32.57 9.30 7.13
CA ALA A 413 31.87 9.11 5.87
C ALA A 413 31.58 7.62 5.49
N LYS A 414 31.56 6.72 6.46
CA LYS A 414 31.13 5.33 6.25
C LYS A 414 29.61 5.24 6.25
N VAL A 415 29.09 4.24 5.54
CA VAL A 415 27.68 3.87 5.53
C VAL A 415 27.46 2.72 6.51
N VAL A 416 26.49 2.85 7.40
CA VAL A 416 26.19 1.87 8.46
C VAL A 416 24.76 1.33 8.26
N GLY A 417 24.60 0.01 8.23
CA GLY A 417 23.30 -0.63 8.37
C GLY A 417 22.92 -0.68 9.86
N TRP A 418 21.75 -0.16 10.20
CA TRP A 418 21.26 -0.11 11.58
C TRP A 418 20.06 -1.03 11.78
N PHE A 419 20.13 -1.86 12.81
CA PHE A 419 19.12 -2.85 13.16
C PHE A 419 18.89 -2.83 14.67
N GLN A 420 17.67 -2.51 15.12
CA GLN A 420 17.30 -2.50 16.55
C GLN A 420 15.80 -2.72 16.73
N GLY A 421 15.39 -3.24 17.90
CA GLY A 421 14.01 -3.35 18.34
C GLY A 421 13.03 -3.94 17.31
N LYS A 422 11.75 -3.59 17.44
CA LYS A 422 10.71 -4.01 16.49
C LYS A 422 10.86 -3.31 15.13
N MET A 423 10.63 -4.07 14.05
CA MET A 423 10.61 -3.53 12.68
C MET A 423 9.43 -2.56 12.49
N GLU A 424 9.64 -1.60 11.62
CA GLU A 424 8.57 -0.69 11.17
C GLU A 424 7.51 -1.45 10.38
N TRP A 425 6.25 -1.10 10.60
CA TRP A 425 5.12 -1.40 9.75
C TRP A 425 5.06 -0.39 8.61
N GLY A 426 4.88 -0.88 7.37
CA GLY A 426 4.87 -0.03 6.18
C GLY A 426 6.17 -0.07 5.36
N PRO A 427 6.18 0.62 4.20
CA PRO A 427 7.25 0.48 3.20
C PRO A 427 8.53 1.25 3.54
N ARG A 428 8.52 2.11 4.56
CA ARG A 428 9.64 3.00 4.87
C ARG A 428 10.38 2.58 6.13
N ALA A 429 11.71 2.73 6.09
CA ALA A 429 12.56 2.63 7.27
C ALA A 429 12.41 3.92 8.11
N LEU A 430 12.21 3.77 9.43
CA LEU A 430 11.97 4.85 10.37
C LEU A 430 12.85 4.76 11.64
N GLY A 431 14.07 4.22 11.47
CA GLY A 431 15.08 4.17 12.55
C GLY A 431 15.45 2.76 13.02
N ASN A 432 14.62 1.75 12.82
CA ASN A 432 14.88 0.40 13.33
C ASN A 432 15.47 -0.55 12.28
N ARG A 433 15.23 -0.31 11.00
CA ARG A 433 15.82 -1.03 9.86
C ARG A 433 16.36 -0.03 8.85
N SER A 434 17.36 0.77 9.27
CA SER A 434 17.79 1.97 8.56
C SER A 434 19.21 1.87 8.02
N ILE A 435 19.52 2.70 7.04
CA ILE A 435 20.87 2.98 6.58
C ILE A 435 21.26 4.36 7.09
N LEU A 436 22.35 4.43 7.85
CA LEU A 436 22.87 5.66 8.42
C LEU A 436 24.10 6.12 7.64
N ALA A 437 24.21 7.42 7.38
CA ALA A 437 25.33 8.02 6.67
C ALA A 437 25.54 9.47 7.08
N HIS A 438 26.70 10.05 6.71
CA HIS A 438 27.07 11.43 7.06
C HIS A 438 26.22 12.45 6.29
N PRO A 439 25.37 13.27 6.94
CA PRO A 439 24.44 14.18 6.24
C PRO A 439 25.14 15.36 5.57
N GLY A 440 26.29 15.76 6.05
CA GLY A 440 27.08 16.90 5.53
C GLY A 440 28.11 16.51 4.46
N HIS A 441 28.21 15.22 4.07
CA HIS A 441 29.17 14.83 3.03
C HIS A 441 28.58 15.13 1.64
N PRO A 442 29.24 15.96 0.78
CA PRO A 442 28.64 16.43 -0.47
C PRO A 442 28.22 15.31 -1.42
N ASP A 443 29.00 14.22 -1.50
CA ASP A 443 28.74 13.12 -2.42
C ASP A 443 27.89 11.99 -1.79
N MET A 444 27.45 12.12 -0.56
CA MET A 444 26.79 11.01 0.15
C MET A 444 25.51 10.54 -0.55
N LYS A 445 24.73 11.45 -1.11
CA LYS A 445 23.53 11.09 -1.91
C LYS A 445 23.91 10.17 -3.08
N SER A 446 24.93 10.52 -3.84
CA SER A 446 25.40 9.74 -4.98
C SER A 446 25.99 8.40 -4.55
N ILE A 447 26.74 8.35 -3.45
CA ILE A 447 27.30 7.13 -2.87
C ILE A 447 26.18 6.17 -2.47
N LEU A 448 25.15 6.64 -1.76
CA LEU A 448 24.03 5.83 -1.32
C LEU A 448 23.22 5.33 -2.52
N ASN A 449 22.93 6.17 -3.49
CA ASN A 449 22.15 5.78 -4.67
C ASN A 449 22.91 4.78 -5.54
N ALA A 450 24.18 5.00 -5.83
CA ALA A 450 24.95 4.13 -6.71
C ALA A 450 25.36 2.81 -6.06
N ARG A 451 25.84 2.82 -4.80
CA ARG A 451 26.47 1.66 -4.16
C ARG A 451 25.53 0.82 -3.28
N ILE A 452 24.50 1.46 -2.71
CA ILE A 452 23.64 0.80 -1.71
C ILE A 452 22.24 0.59 -2.24
N LYS A 453 21.64 1.60 -2.83
CA LYS A 453 20.23 1.59 -3.27
C LYS A 453 20.07 1.20 -4.74
N HIS A 454 21.11 1.31 -5.55
CA HIS A 454 21.06 1.12 -7.00
C HIS A 454 19.89 1.88 -7.63
N ARG A 455 19.86 3.19 -7.37
CA ARG A 455 18.80 4.11 -7.76
C ARG A 455 19.32 5.19 -8.69
N GLU A 456 18.38 5.83 -9.37
CA GLU A 456 18.56 7.06 -10.13
C GLU A 456 19.07 8.20 -9.22
N ASN A 457 19.82 9.15 -9.82
CA ASN A 457 20.49 10.23 -9.06
C ASN A 457 19.56 11.33 -8.54
N PHE A 458 18.31 11.35 -8.99
CA PHE A 458 17.30 12.31 -8.50
C PHE A 458 16.45 11.78 -7.33
#